data_d942001832b77c0ebb282e8f4d0d1ddc
#
_entry.id   d942001832b77c0ebb282e8f4d0d1ddc
#
_cell.length_a   1.000
_cell.length_b   1.000
_cell.length_c   1.000
_cell.angle_alpha   90.00
_cell.angle_beta   90.00
_cell.angle_gamma   90.00
#
_symmetry.space_group_name_H-M   'P 1'
#
loop_
_entity.id
_entity.type
_entity.pdbx_description
1 polymer ?
#
loop_
_entity_poly.entity_id
_entity_poly.type
_entity_poly.pdbx_seq_one_letter_code
_entity_poly.pdbx_strand_id
1 'polypeptide(L)'
;AWGFLPGSTNVSNSALQIAFGDGTMKTTTTRITTNFVLEQKLDFITKGLSARGTVAWDNTFVEADRGIKDQYNDPQLKWINPETGEVTYKKAYEDYDRFDYTMGKKWEIQQGTVQDWNTQRNLNYQVQLNWARSFGLHHVTGMGTFARQEYAIGSVIPSYREDWVFRTTYNWNDRYFFEYNGAYNGSEKFSKDNRFAFFSSGALGWMVSDEPFMRKLRDKKIID
;
A
#
# COMPACT_ATOMS: atom_id res chain seq x y z
N ALA A 1 -41.25 25.01 -6.55
CA ALA A 1 -40.67 23.89 -7.29
C ALA A 1 -40.97 22.62 -6.49
N TRP A 2 -41.74 21.75 -7.05
CA TRP A 2 -42.14 20.51 -6.44
C TRP A 2 -40.97 19.54 -6.54
N GLY A 3 -40.33 19.19 -5.42
CA GLY A 3 -39.14 18.35 -5.37
C GLY A 3 -39.41 16.85 -5.56
N PHE A 4 -40.46 16.51 -6.32
CA PHE A 4 -40.80 15.11 -6.61
C PHE A 4 -40.59 14.78 -8.06
N LEU A 5 -39.83 13.77 -8.34
CA LEU A 5 -39.83 13.11 -9.63
C LEU A 5 -41.14 12.33 -9.76
N PRO A 6 -41.93 12.53 -10.85
CA PRO A 6 -43.16 11.80 -11.03
C PRO A 6 -42.88 10.29 -11.13
N GLY A 7 -43.24 9.56 -10.09
CA GLY A 7 -43.29 8.10 -10.12
C GLY A 7 -44.58 7.67 -10.80
N SER A 8 -44.52 6.74 -11.74
CA SER A 8 -45.69 6.08 -12.33
C SER A 8 -45.83 4.69 -11.77
N THR A 9 -47.01 4.32 -11.32
CA THR A 9 -47.33 2.95 -10.91
C THR A 9 -47.18 1.94 -12.02
N ASN A 10 -47.18 2.41 -13.27
CA ASN A 10 -47.15 1.57 -14.47
C ASN A 10 -45.77 1.47 -15.14
N VAL A 11 -44.82 2.28 -14.72
CA VAL A 11 -43.45 2.30 -15.27
C VAL A 11 -42.49 2.29 -14.11
N SER A 12 -41.89 1.16 -13.86
CA SER A 12 -40.98 0.95 -12.74
C SER A 12 -39.66 1.74 -12.82
N ASN A 13 -39.35 2.35 -13.96
CA ASN A 13 -38.18 3.20 -14.12
C ASN A 13 -38.44 4.25 -15.19
N SER A 14 -38.90 5.45 -14.81
CA SER A 14 -38.95 6.55 -15.77
C SER A 14 -37.54 7.03 -16.12
N ALA A 15 -37.32 7.49 -17.36
CA ALA A 15 -36.03 8.04 -17.78
C ALA A 15 -35.55 9.19 -16.86
N LEU A 16 -36.48 9.96 -16.29
CA LEU A 16 -36.22 10.98 -15.29
C LEU A 16 -35.75 10.39 -13.95
N GLN A 17 -36.35 9.29 -13.51
CA GLN A 17 -35.94 8.58 -12.29
C GLN A 17 -34.55 7.96 -12.44
N ILE A 18 -34.23 7.41 -13.63
CA ILE A 18 -32.91 6.90 -13.94
C ILE A 18 -31.89 8.06 -14.05
N ALA A 19 -32.27 9.19 -14.67
CA ALA A 19 -31.36 10.29 -14.89
C ALA A 19 -31.04 11.12 -13.61
N PHE A 20 -32.00 11.19 -12.68
CA PHE A 20 -31.90 12.03 -11.49
C PHE A 20 -32.05 11.29 -10.17
N GLY A 21 -32.52 10.05 -10.19
CA GLY A 21 -32.83 9.25 -9.00
C GLY A 21 -31.87 8.09 -8.75
N ASP A 22 -30.97 7.79 -9.67
CA ASP A 22 -29.84 6.93 -9.38
C ASP A 22 -28.89 7.69 -8.44
N GLY A 23 -29.04 7.43 -7.17
CA GLY A 23 -28.18 8.00 -6.13
C GLY A 23 -26.73 7.86 -6.54
N THR A 24 -25.94 8.89 -6.28
CA THR A 24 -24.51 8.88 -6.58
C THR A 24 -23.87 7.67 -5.90
N MET A 25 -23.38 6.73 -6.69
CA MET A 25 -22.55 5.65 -6.19
C MET A 25 -21.21 6.24 -5.78
N LYS A 26 -20.92 6.21 -4.48
CA LYS A 26 -19.64 6.72 -3.95
C LYS A 26 -18.71 5.55 -3.69
N THR A 27 -17.61 5.48 -4.44
CA THR A 27 -16.49 4.60 -4.14
C THR A 27 -15.44 5.38 -3.35
N THR A 28 -15.07 4.88 -2.20
CA THR A 28 -14.03 5.48 -1.36
C THR A 28 -12.85 4.51 -1.28
N THR A 29 -11.70 4.98 -1.72
CA THR A 29 -10.44 4.23 -1.58
C THR A 29 -9.63 4.85 -0.45
N THR A 30 -9.36 4.08 0.58
CA THR A 30 -8.50 4.47 1.70
C THR A 30 -7.20 3.70 1.60
N ARG A 31 -6.08 4.41 1.51
CA ARG A 31 -4.75 3.81 1.54
C ARG A 31 -4.01 4.28 2.80
N ILE A 32 -3.54 3.30 3.57
CA ILE A 32 -2.73 3.53 4.75
C ILE A 32 -1.35 2.94 4.47
N THR A 33 -0.34 3.81 4.47
CA THR A 33 1.06 3.42 4.34
C THR A 33 1.77 3.74 5.64
N THR A 34 2.37 2.73 6.24
CA THR A 34 3.09 2.88 7.51
C THR A 34 4.48 2.28 7.37
N ASN A 35 5.48 3.00 7.85
CA ASN A 35 6.87 2.55 7.84
C ASN A 35 7.50 2.81 9.20
N PHE A 36 7.90 1.73 9.88
CA PHE A 36 8.63 1.78 11.14
C PHE A 36 10.07 1.38 10.89
N VAL A 37 11.00 2.20 11.32
CA VAL A 37 12.44 1.93 11.23
C VAL A 37 13.02 2.05 12.63
N LEU A 38 13.73 0.99 13.04
CA LEU A 38 14.53 0.97 14.26
C LEU A 38 16.00 0.74 13.88
N GLU A 39 16.85 1.60 14.31
CA GLU A 39 18.30 1.47 14.12
C GLU A 39 19.02 1.49 15.45
N GLN A 40 19.88 0.49 15.67
CA GLN A 40 20.63 0.33 16.90
C GLN A 40 22.12 0.11 16.60
N LYS A 41 22.97 0.90 17.20
CA LYS A 41 24.41 0.63 17.24
C LYS A 41 24.70 -0.47 18.25
N LEU A 42 25.47 -1.46 17.83
CA LEU A 42 25.83 -2.64 18.62
C LEU A 42 27.33 -2.68 18.93
N ASP A 43 27.94 -1.49 19.10
CA ASP A 43 29.35 -1.35 19.43
C ASP A 43 29.75 -2.07 20.73
N PHE A 44 28.79 -2.36 21.61
CA PHE A 44 28.99 -3.13 22.82
C PHE A 44 29.27 -4.63 22.56
N ILE A 45 28.83 -5.16 21.40
CA ILE A 45 29.15 -6.52 20.95
C ILE A 45 30.47 -6.50 20.19
N THR A 46 30.56 -5.65 19.18
CA THR A 46 31.81 -5.42 18.43
C THR A 46 31.76 -4.04 17.78
N LYS A 47 32.91 -3.34 17.82
CA LYS A 47 33.02 -1.98 17.26
C LYS A 47 32.67 -1.99 15.78
N GLY A 48 31.83 -1.03 15.38
CA GLY A 48 31.37 -0.84 14.01
C GLY A 48 30.20 -1.73 13.57
N LEU A 49 29.58 -2.45 14.51
CA LEU A 49 28.36 -3.23 14.23
C LEU A 49 27.12 -2.35 14.46
N SER A 50 26.17 -2.45 13.55
CA SER A 50 24.84 -1.86 13.70
C SER A 50 23.77 -2.82 13.16
N ALA A 51 22.58 -2.73 13.72
CA ALA A 51 21.38 -3.44 13.25
C ALA A 51 20.31 -2.42 12.88
N ARG A 52 19.60 -2.70 11.79
CA ARG A 52 18.44 -1.91 11.35
C ARG A 52 17.29 -2.84 11.08
N GLY A 53 16.17 -2.60 11.76
CA GLY A 53 14.89 -3.25 11.52
C GLY A 53 13.95 -2.30 10.80
N THR A 54 13.25 -2.79 9.78
CA THR A 54 12.24 -2.02 9.06
C THR A 54 10.99 -2.86 8.94
N VAL A 55 9.83 -2.29 9.26
CA VAL A 55 8.51 -2.88 9.02
C VAL A 55 7.70 -1.88 8.24
N ALA A 56 7.34 -2.22 7.01
CA ALA A 56 6.48 -1.42 6.15
C ALA A 56 5.16 -2.14 5.92
N TRP A 57 4.06 -1.46 6.16
CA TRP A 57 2.72 -1.98 5.96
C TRP A 57 1.90 -1.03 5.10
N ASP A 58 1.50 -1.53 3.94
CA ASP A 58 0.61 -0.86 3.02
C ASP A 58 -0.72 -1.59 2.97
N ASN A 59 -1.80 -0.89 3.24
CA ASN A 59 -3.14 -1.41 3.12
C ASN A 59 -3.98 -0.47 2.26
N THR A 60 -4.56 -1.01 1.21
CA THR A 60 -5.56 -0.31 0.40
C THR A 60 -6.90 -0.96 0.63
N PHE A 61 -7.85 -0.18 1.09
CA PHE A 61 -9.21 -0.59 1.40
C PHE A 61 -10.17 0.16 0.48
N VAL A 62 -11.02 -0.56 -0.23
CA VAL A 62 -11.99 0.02 -1.15
C VAL A 62 -13.40 -0.30 -0.67
N GLU A 63 -14.17 0.75 -0.44
CA GLU A 63 -15.55 0.70 -0.04
C GLU A 63 -16.41 1.36 -1.11
N ALA A 64 -17.44 0.68 -1.56
CA ALA A 64 -18.39 1.18 -2.55
C ALA A 64 -19.82 1.16 -2.01
N ASP A 65 -20.72 1.79 -2.73
CA ASP A 65 -22.16 1.77 -2.51
C ASP A 65 -22.64 2.41 -1.20
N ARG A 66 -21.77 3.09 -0.45
CA ARG A 66 -22.20 3.85 0.72
C ARG A 66 -22.90 5.11 0.26
N GLY A 67 -24.13 5.30 0.66
CA GLY A 67 -24.86 6.51 0.32
C GLY A 67 -26.34 6.43 0.62
N ILE A 68 -27.08 7.36 0.05
CA ILE A 68 -28.53 7.45 0.08
C ILE A 68 -29.02 7.03 -1.31
N LYS A 69 -29.82 5.96 -1.40
CA LYS A 69 -30.44 5.55 -2.64
C LYS A 69 -31.88 6.05 -2.69
N ASP A 70 -32.10 7.18 -3.34
CA ASP A 70 -33.42 7.76 -3.49
C ASP A 70 -34.39 6.91 -4.29
N GLN A 71 -33.86 6.10 -5.22
CA GLN A 71 -34.66 5.23 -6.07
C GLN A 71 -35.45 4.15 -5.30
N TYR A 72 -35.05 3.85 -4.07
CA TYR A 72 -35.75 2.92 -3.19
C TYR A 72 -36.68 3.59 -2.20
N ASN A 73 -36.73 4.91 -2.18
CA ASN A 73 -37.66 5.66 -1.35
C ASN A 73 -39.01 5.71 -2.05
N ASP A 74 -40.07 5.32 -1.35
CA ASP A 74 -41.41 5.43 -1.89
C ASP A 74 -41.74 6.89 -2.23
N PRO A 75 -42.38 7.15 -3.37
CA PRO A 75 -42.84 8.50 -3.69
C PRO A 75 -43.83 8.99 -2.63
N GLN A 76 -43.66 10.20 -2.20
CA GLN A 76 -44.45 10.78 -1.12
C GLN A 76 -45.10 12.10 -1.59
N LEU A 77 -46.35 12.29 -1.26
CA LEU A 77 -47.03 13.57 -1.45
C LEU A 77 -46.81 14.46 -0.23
N LYS A 78 -46.30 15.64 -0.45
CA LYS A 78 -46.09 16.63 0.60
C LYS A 78 -47.36 17.54 0.71
N TRP A 79 -47.88 17.64 1.90
CA TRP A 79 -48.92 18.60 2.26
C TRP A 79 -48.39 19.56 3.31
N ILE A 80 -48.67 20.83 3.15
CA ILE A 80 -48.29 21.90 4.06
C ILE A 80 -49.56 22.44 4.64
N ASN A 81 -49.73 22.36 5.95
CA ASN A 81 -50.85 22.99 6.63
C ASN A 81 -50.77 24.54 6.46
N PRO A 82 -51.78 25.18 5.85
CA PRO A 82 -51.70 26.61 5.56
C PRO A 82 -51.76 27.49 6.84
N GLU A 83 -52.26 26.97 7.94
CA GLU A 83 -52.37 27.70 9.20
C GLU A 83 -51.15 27.55 10.09
N THR A 84 -50.63 26.34 10.19
CA THR A 84 -49.51 26.04 11.09
C THR A 84 -48.15 25.96 10.38
N GLY A 85 -48.10 25.83 9.06
CA GLY A 85 -46.88 25.58 8.29
C GLY A 85 -46.33 24.16 8.48
N GLU A 86 -47.02 23.29 9.20
CA GLU A 86 -46.60 21.93 9.43
C GLU A 86 -46.58 21.10 8.14
N VAL A 87 -45.53 20.33 7.95
CA VAL A 87 -45.32 19.52 6.77
C VAL A 87 -45.62 18.06 7.08
N THR A 88 -46.58 17.49 6.33
CA THR A 88 -46.89 16.05 6.42
C THR A 88 -46.68 15.40 5.04
N TYR A 89 -46.48 14.09 5.06
CA TYR A 89 -46.22 13.34 3.85
C TYR A 89 -47.14 12.14 3.74
N LYS A 90 -47.66 11.85 2.53
CA LYS A 90 -48.48 10.67 2.25
C LYS A 90 -47.70 9.73 1.33
N LYS A 91 -47.72 8.45 1.65
CA LYS A 91 -47.27 7.40 0.70
C LYS A 91 -48.22 7.32 -0.49
N ALA A 92 -47.66 7.34 -1.71
CA ALA A 92 -48.46 7.33 -2.92
C ALA A 92 -49.25 6.02 -3.19
N TYR A 93 -48.93 4.93 -2.47
CA TYR A 93 -49.46 3.60 -2.73
C TYR A 93 -50.39 3.03 -1.64
N GLU A 94 -50.58 3.73 -0.54
CA GLU A 94 -51.51 3.28 0.49
C GLU A 94 -52.82 4.03 0.36
N ASP A 95 -53.86 3.31 0.01
CA ASP A 95 -55.29 3.69 0.05
C ASP A 95 -55.62 5.02 -0.67
N TYR A 96 -56.05 4.95 -1.94
CA TYR A 96 -56.40 6.10 -2.78
C TYR A 96 -57.53 6.97 -2.19
N ASP A 97 -58.33 6.42 -1.26
CA ASP A 97 -59.54 7.08 -0.75
C ASP A 97 -59.32 7.83 0.60
N ARG A 98 -58.16 7.73 1.22
CA ARG A 98 -57.87 8.43 2.46
C ARG A 98 -56.67 9.34 2.34
N PHE A 99 -56.88 10.61 2.62
CA PHE A 99 -55.82 11.56 2.85
C PHE A 99 -55.18 11.38 4.21
N ASP A 100 -54.46 10.29 4.37
CA ASP A 100 -53.73 10.00 5.60
C ASP A 100 -52.30 10.47 5.45
N TYR A 101 -52.01 11.65 5.92
CA TYR A 101 -50.69 12.25 5.89
C TYR A 101 -49.90 11.83 7.12
N THR A 102 -49.14 10.76 6.98
CA THR A 102 -48.20 10.35 8.02
C THR A 102 -46.84 10.99 7.81
N MET A 103 -46.00 10.98 8.83
CA MET A 103 -44.60 11.41 8.69
C MET A 103 -43.94 10.61 7.59
N GLY A 104 -43.24 11.32 6.72
CA GLY A 104 -42.50 10.73 5.60
C GLY A 104 -41.53 9.64 6.07
N LYS A 105 -41.36 8.64 5.25
CA LYS A 105 -40.33 7.61 5.48
C LYS A 105 -38.96 8.31 5.53
N LYS A 106 -38.16 8.01 6.55
CA LYS A 106 -36.78 8.50 6.61
C LYS A 106 -36.01 7.96 5.41
N TRP A 107 -35.07 8.76 4.92
CA TRP A 107 -34.13 8.34 3.91
C TRP A 107 -33.46 7.03 4.28
N GLU A 108 -33.47 6.06 3.38
CA GLU A 108 -32.75 4.82 3.60
C GLU A 108 -31.27 5.06 3.33
N ILE A 109 -30.47 4.85 4.36
CA ILE A 109 -29.02 4.88 4.24
C ILE A 109 -28.60 3.49 3.77
N GLN A 110 -27.93 3.44 2.63
CA GLN A 110 -27.31 2.22 2.16
C GLN A 110 -25.96 2.03 2.85
N GLN A 111 -25.78 0.88 3.45
CA GLN A 111 -24.47 0.50 3.99
C GLN A 111 -23.49 0.25 2.83
N GLY A 112 -22.26 0.73 2.99
CA GLY A 112 -21.20 0.45 2.05
C GLY A 112 -20.80 -1.03 2.06
N THR A 113 -20.41 -1.51 0.91
CA THR A 113 -19.86 -2.85 0.73
C THR A 113 -18.35 -2.76 0.51
N VAL A 114 -17.58 -3.62 1.17
CA VAL A 114 -16.16 -3.74 0.94
C VAL A 114 -15.92 -4.47 -0.37
N GLN A 115 -15.19 -3.83 -1.28
CA GLN A 115 -14.76 -4.48 -2.52
C GLN A 115 -13.52 -5.32 -2.26
N ASP A 116 -13.74 -6.56 -1.90
CA ASP A 116 -12.67 -7.49 -1.50
C ASP A 116 -11.59 -7.62 -2.58
N TRP A 117 -11.96 -7.76 -3.86
CA TRP A 117 -11.01 -7.89 -4.97
C TRP A 117 -10.08 -6.67 -5.18
N ASN A 118 -10.46 -5.48 -4.68
CA ASN A 118 -9.70 -4.24 -4.76
C ASN A 118 -8.92 -3.94 -3.48
N THR A 119 -9.16 -4.72 -2.43
CA THR A 119 -8.44 -4.57 -1.16
C THR A 119 -7.07 -5.23 -1.29
N GLN A 120 -6.02 -4.46 -1.05
CA GLN A 120 -4.63 -4.93 -1.14
C GLN A 120 -3.95 -4.77 0.20
N ARG A 121 -3.20 -5.80 0.60
CA ARG A 121 -2.39 -5.82 1.82
C ARG A 121 -0.98 -6.19 1.44
N ASN A 122 -0.03 -5.34 1.80
CA ASN A 122 1.39 -5.56 1.59
C ASN A 122 2.13 -5.33 2.91
N LEU A 123 2.70 -6.38 3.45
CA LEU A 123 3.55 -6.32 4.62
C LEU A 123 4.97 -6.67 4.20
N ASN A 124 5.90 -5.79 4.49
CA ASN A 124 7.32 -5.99 4.27
C ASN A 124 8.05 -5.80 5.59
N TYR A 125 8.88 -6.76 5.97
CA TYR A 125 9.76 -6.62 7.10
C TYR A 125 11.17 -7.05 6.73
N GLN A 126 12.12 -6.28 7.24
CA GLN A 126 13.53 -6.43 6.91
C GLN A 126 14.37 -6.24 8.17
N VAL A 127 15.37 -7.08 8.30
CA VAL A 127 16.42 -6.94 9.29
C VAL A 127 17.75 -6.89 8.56
N GLN A 128 18.54 -5.86 8.85
CA GLN A 128 19.86 -5.64 8.25
C GLN A 128 20.90 -5.51 9.35
N LEU A 129 21.99 -6.24 9.22
CA LEU A 129 23.18 -6.09 10.03
C LEU A 129 24.28 -5.46 9.17
N ASN A 130 24.93 -4.44 9.68
CA ASN A 130 26.06 -3.80 9.05
C ASN A 130 27.24 -3.83 10.01
N TRP A 131 28.39 -4.17 9.49
CA TRP A 131 29.66 -4.12 10.22
C TRP A 131 30.72 -3.44 9.37
N ALA A 132 31.41 -2.48 9.94
CA ALA A 132 32.49 -1.76 9.27
C ALA A 132 33.62 -1.53 10.27
N ARG A 133 34.83 -1.95 9.89
CA ARG A 133 35.99 -1.78 10.75
C ARG A 133 37.27 -1.57 9.95
N SER A 134 38.15 -0.72 10.51
CA SER A 134 39.47 -0.49 9.98
C SER A 134 40.55 -1.01 10.92
N PHE A 135 41.53 -1.69 10.37
CA PHE A 135 42.69 -2.24 11.07
C PHE A 135 43.98 -1.74 10.38
N GLY A 136 44.45 -0.57 10.77
CA GLY A 136 45.56 0.10 10.09
C GLY A 136 45.18 0.42 8.62
N LEU A 137 45.88 -0.22 7.66
CA LEU A 137 45.64 -0.04 6.22
C LEU A 137 44.54 -0.94 5.65
N HIS A 138 43.91 -1.75 6.48
CA HIS A 138 42.89 -2.68 6.07
C HIS A 138 41.50 -2.16 6.45
N HIS A 139 40.61 -2.03 5.50
CA HIS A 139 39.23 -1.61 5.71
C HIS A 139 38.29 -2.74 5.27
N VAL A 140 37.47 -3.21 6.19
CA VAL A 140 36.54 -4.33 5.94
C VAL A 140 35.13 -3.85 6.21
N THR A 141 34.21 -4.16 5.34
CA THR A 141 32.80 -4.00 5.59
C THR A 141 32.03 -5.30 5.32
N GLY A 142 31.00 -5.52 6.07
CA GLY A 142 30.07 -6.62 5.88
C GLY A 142 28.64 -6.16 6.07
N MET A 143 27.75 -6.63 5.24
CA MET A 143 26.31 -6.40 5.34
C MET A 143 25.59 -7.72 5.15
N GLY A 144 24.62 -8.00 6.01
CA GLY A 144 23.68 -9.10 5.86
C GLY A 144 22.26 -8.56 6.00
N THR A 145 21.39 -8.92 5.08
CA THR A 145 19.99 -8.49 5.08
C THR A 145 19.09 -9.70 4.92
N PHE A 146 18.09 -9.80 5.77
CA PHE A 146 16.94 -10.66 5.60
C PHE A 146 15.72 -9.80 5.35
N ALA A 147 14.97 -10.08 4.28
CA ALA A 147 13.71 -9.39 3.97
C ALA A 147 12.64 -10.42 3.63
N ARG A 148 11.43 -10.16 4.10
CA ARG A 148 10.26 -10.96 3.74
C ARG A 148 9.10 -10.05 3.40
N GLN A 149 8.43 -10.36 2.30
CA GLN A 149 7.26 -9.68 1.82
C GLN A 149 6.07 -10.62 1.80
N GLU A 150 4.95 -10.15 2.30
CA GLU A 150 3.63 -10.78 2.20
C GLU A 150 2.72 -9.87 1.40
N TYR A 151 2.15 -10.38 0.32
CA TYR A 151 1.23 -9.63 -0.52
C TYR A 151 -0.06 -10.41 -0.73
N ALA A 152 -1.19 -9.76 -0.48
CA ALA A 152 -2.51 -10.34 -0.67
C ALA A 152 -3.46 -9.35 -1.36
N ILE A 153 -4.33 -9.86 -2.21
CA ILE A 153 -5.47 -9.14 -2.79
C ILE A 153 -6.72 -9.82 -2.28
N GLY A 154 -7.59 -9.04 -1.64
CA GLY A 154 -8.85 -9.57 -1.09
C GLY A 154 -8.65 -10.72 -0.13
N SER A 155 -9.49 -11.73 -0.27
CA SER A 155 -9.47 -12.98 0.52
C SER A 155 -8.57 -14.08 -0.06
N VAL A 156 -7.79 -13.77 -1.10
CA VAL A 156 -6.84 -14.73 -1.68
C VAL A 156 -5.71 -15.01 -0.71
N ILE A 157 -5.21 -16.25 -0.72
CA ILE A 157 -4.05 -16.66 0.09
C ILE A 157 -2.87 -15.73 -0.23
N PRO A 158 -2.23 -15.15 0.80
CA PRO A 158 -1.10 -14.26 0.59
C PRO A 158 0.04 -14.91 -0.17
N SER A 159 0.68 -14.15 -1.04
CA SER A 159 1.92 -14.55 -1.67
C SER A 159 3.12 -14.10 -0.86
N TYR A 160 4.13 -14.97 -0.79
CA TYR A 160 5.32 -14.76 0.03
C TYR A 160 6.58 -14.71 -0.83
N ARG A 161 7.43 -13.75 -0.50
CA ARG A 161 8.78 -13.67 -1.03
C ARG A 161 9.75 -13.50 0.13
N GLU A 162 10.88 -14.18 0.04
CA GLU A 162 11.94 -14.14 1.06
C GLU A 162 13.28 -13.91 0.37
N ASP A 163 14.03 -12.94 0.86
CA ASP A 163 15.30 -12.52 0.28
C ASP A 163 16.37 -12.46 1.39
N TRP A 164 17.46 -13.18 1.18
CA TRP A 164 18.68 -13.09 1.96
C TRP A 164 19.76 -12.46 1.08
N VAL A 165 20.33 -11.37 1.53
CA VAL A 165 21.36 -10.65 0.78
C VAL A 165 22.55 -10.43 1.67
N PHE A 166 23.74 -10.63 1.15
CA PHE A 166 24.96 -10.29 1.84
C PHE A 166 25.94 -9.61 0.90
N ARG A 167 26.74 -8.72 1.47
CA ARG A 167 27.79 -7.99 0.79
C ARG A 167 28.99 -7.89 1.69
N THR A 168 30.18 -8.16 1.16
CA THR A 168 31.42 -7.94 1.85
C THR A 168 32.36 -7.13 0.97
N THR A 169 32.97 -6.11 1.55
CA THR A 169 34.02 -5.35 0.86
C THR A 169 35.30 -5.37 1.67
N TYR A 170 36.39 -5.42 0.98
CA TYR A 170 37.71 -5.30 1.54
C TYR A 170 38.53 -4.31 0.76
N ASN A 171 39.19 -3.42 1.46
CA ASN A 171 40.09 -2.43 0.88
C ASN A 171 41.42 -2.48 1.64
N TRP A 172 42.50 -2.62 0.91
CA TRP A 172 43.85 -2.55 1.46
C TRP A 172 44.58 -1.32 0.93
N ASN A 173 44.93 -0.45 1.88
CA ASN A 173 45.74 0.76 1.65
C ASN A 173 45.19 1.67 0.54
N ASP A 174 43.85 1.68 0.37
CA ASP A 174 43.13 2.41 -0.69
C ASP A 174 43.61 2.13 -2.11
N ARG A 175 44.28 0.98 -2.31
CA ARG A 175 44.82 0.56 -3.60
C ARG A 175 44.20 -0.69 -4.17
N TYR A 176 43.91 -1.66 -3.29
CA TYR A 176 43.36 -2.96 -3.70
C TYR A 176 41.98 -3.13 -3.09
N PHE A 177 41.03 -3.35 -3.96
CA PHE A 177 39.63 -3.44 -3.57
C PHE A 177 39.10 -4.81 -3.97
N PHE A 178 38.38 -5.44 -3.08
CA PHE A 178 37.66 -6.65 -3.32
C PHE A 178 36.21 -6.46 -2.86
N GLU A 179 35.25 -6.89 -3.66
CA GLU A 179 33.85 -6.90 -3.30
C GLU A 179 33.24 -8.26 -3.66
N TYR A 180 32.44 -8.80 -2.76
CA TYR A 180 31.65 -9.98 -3.00
C TYR A 180 30.22 -9.76 -2.54
N ASN A 181 29.27 -10.08 -3.44
CA ASN A 181 27.84 -9.97 -3.18
C ASN A 181 27.22 -11.35 -3.39
N GLY A 182 26.27 -11.69 -2.53
CA GLY A 182 25.45 -12.87 -2.67
C GLY A 182 24.01 -12.59 -2.33
N ALA A 183 23.11 -13.24 -3.04
CA ALA A 183 21.69 -13.19 -2.78
C ALA A 183 21.09 -14.60 -2.85
N TYR A 184 20.27 -14.94 -1.88
CA TYR A 184 19.51 -16.18 -1.83
C TYR A 184 18.03 -15.82 -1.74
N ASN A 185 17.34 -15.89 -2.87
CA ASN A 185 15.99 -15.37 -3.03
C ASN A 185 15.01 -16.52 -3.21
N GLY A 186 13.89 -16.44 -2.51
CA GLY A 186 12.83 -17.43 -2.54
C GLY A 186 11.46 -16.84 -2.84
N SER A 187 10.65 -17.58 -3.59
CA SER A 187 9.28 -17.25 -3.87
C SER A 187 8.39 -18.49 -3.79
N GLU A 188 7.24 -18.36 -3.14
CA GLU A 188 6.26 -19.44 -3.03
C GLU A 188 5.66 -19.87 -4.37
N LYS A 189 5.79 -19.04 -5.41
CA LYS A 189 5.30 -19.36 -6.77
C LYS A 189 6.00 -20.57 -7.37
N PHE A 190 7.12 -20.98 -6.80
CA PHE A 190 7.88 -22.13 -7.25
C PHE A 190 7.66 -23.34 -6.33
N SER A 191 7.85 -24.55 -6.87
CA SER A 191 7.79 -25.79 -6.10
C SER A 191 8.82 -25.77 -4.97
N LYS A 192 8.62 -26.58 -3.93
CA LYS A 192 9.50 -26.63 -2.76
C LYS A 192 10.98 -26.80 -3.12
N ASP A 193 11.28 -27.62 -4.12
CA ASP A 193 12.64 -27.97 -4.50
C ASP A 193 13.34 -26.85 -5.31
N ASN A 194 12.57 -25.99 -5.97
CA ASN A 194 13.07 -24.89 -6.81
C ASN A 194 12.69 -23.50 -6.25
N ARG A 195 12.25 -23.45 -5.00
CA ARG A 195 11.75 -22.23 -4.38
C ARG A 195 12.83 -21.16 -4.20
N PHE A 196 14.05 -21.57 -3.91
CA PHE A 196 15.17 -20.69 -3.64
C PHE A 196 16.25 -20.82 -4.70
N ALA A 197 16.81 -19.68 -5.09
CA ALA A 197 17.94 -19.60 -5.99
C ALA A 197 19.04 -18.72 -5.40
N PHE A 198 20.28 -19.17 -5.58
CA PHE A 198 21.47 -18.42 -5.16
C PHE A 198 22.11 -17.70 -6.32
N PHE A 199 22.42 -16.43 -6.11
CA PHE A 199 23.08 -15.55 -7.05
C PHE A 199 24.31 -14.97 -6.38
N SER A 200 25.43 -14.93 -7.09
CA SER A 200 26.65 -14.32 -6.58
C SER A 200 27.35 -13.48 -7.62
N SER A 201 28.04 -12.45 -7.17
CA SER A 201 28.88 -11.60 -7.98
C SER A 201 30.10 -11.14 -7.19
N GLY A 202 31.22 -10.92 -7.87
CA GLY A 202 32.44 -10.41 -7.29
C GLY A 202 33.08 -9.35 -8.17
N ALA A 203 33.78 -8.42 -7.53
CA ALA A 203 34.53 -7.38 -8.24
C ALA A 203 35.91 -7.21 -7.60
N LEU A 204 36.89 -6.90 -8.42
CA LEU A 204 38.23 -6.55 -8.02
C LEU A 204 38.57 -5.17 -8.57
N GLY A 205 39.19 -4.35 -7.75
CA GLY A 205 39.63 -3.01 -8.13
C GLY A 205 41.10 -2.80 -7.75
N TRP A 206 41.81 -2.10 -8.58
CA TRP A 206 43.20 -1.73 -8.34
C TRP A 206 43.43 -0.28 -8.75
N MET A 207 43.91 0.51 -7.76
CA MET A 207 44.32 1.90 -7.98
C MET A 207 45.77 1.93 -8.47
N VAL A 208 45.96 1.78 -9.76
CA VAL A 208 47.31 1.68 -10.39
C VAL A 208 48.10 2.97 -10.22
N SER A 209 47.43 4.13 -10.24
CA SER A 209 48.07 5.45 -10.08
C SER A 209 48.82 5.61 -8.76
N ASP A 210 48.43 4.90 -7.73
CA ASP A 210 49.06 4.98 -6.40
C ASP A 210 50.23 4.03 -6.19
N GLU A 211 50.55 3.26 -7.22
CA GLU A 211 51.69 2.35 -7.18
C GLU A 211 53.05 3.09 -7.33
N PRO A 212 54.09 2.58 -6.63
CA PRO A 212 55.43 3.22 -6.69
C PRO A 212 55.98 3.44 -8.07
N PHE A 213 55.70 2.53 -9.03
CA PHE A 213 56.18 2.62 -10.40
C PHE A 213 55.48 3.72 -11.21
N MET A 214 54.27 4.12 -10.80
CA MET A 214 53.48 5.20 -11.44
C MET A 214 53.80 6.58 -10.86
N ARG A 215 54.54 6.65 -9.76
CA ARG A 215 54.83 7.89 -9.03
C ARG A 215 55.46 8.99 -9.95
N LYS A 216 56.35 8.60 -10.86
CA LYS A 216 56.95 9.54 -11.82
C LYS A 216 55.97 10.20 -12.78
N LEU A 217 54.91 9.48 -13.16
CA LEU A 217 53.87 9.98 -14.06
C LEU A 217 52.89 10.89 -13.29
N ARG A 218 52.60 10.56 -12.06
CA ARG A 218 51.78 11.38 -11.13
C ARG A 218 52.51 12.69 -10.82
N ASP A 219 53.81 12.64 -10.49
CA ASP A 219 54.61 13.82 -10.19
C ASP A 219 54.67 14.81 -11.36
N LYS A 220 54.57 14.27 -12.60
CA LYS A 220 54.47 15.08 -13.81
C LYS A 220 53.05 15.51 -14.19
N LYS A 221 52.02 15.20 -13.32
CA LYS A 221 50.61 15.49 -13.57
C LYS A 221 50.08 14.93 -14.90
N ILE A 222 50.61 13.79 -15.33
CA ILE A 222 50.13 13.08 -16.53
C ILE A 222 48.95 12.17 -16.19
N ILE A 223 48.88 11.71 -14.93
CA ILE A 223 47.80 10.93 -14.31
C ILE A 223 47.45 11.54 -12.98
N ASP A 224 46.18 11.48 -12.62
CA ASP A 224 45.65 11.86 -11.29
C ASP A 224 45.62 10.66 -10.35
#